data_24506eb69a177bba178cbeb532efd9ae
#
_entry.id   24506eb69a177bba178cbeb532efd9ae
#
_cell.length_a   1.000
_cell.length_b   1.000
_cell.length_c   1.000
_cell.angle_alpha   90.00
_cell.angle_beta   90.00
_cell.angle_gamma   90.00
#
_symmetry.space_group_name_H-M   'P 1'
#
loop_
_entity.id
_entity.type
_entity.pdbx_description
1 polymer ?
#
loop_
_entity_poly.entity_id
_entity_poly.type
_entity_poly.pdbx_seq_one_letter_code
_entity_poly.pdbx_strand_id
1 'polypeptide(L)'
;MSISLPYALAVWRRNAAMYKKTWKWNILPNFFEPVFYLFSIGLGVGAYISEMGGTSYLAFIAPGLVCVAAMNGASFEVTYNIYVRLVFEKTYDAMLTTPIEPDDVLVGEILWAVTRSCVYGGCFFVVLMLFGLTPLPSSLSVIFVISMTG
;
A
#
# COMPACT_ATOMS: atom_id res chain seq x y z
N MET A 1 27.41 8.79 -8.72
CA MET A 1 26.17 8.09 -8.38
C MET A 1 26.37 6.60 -8.68
N SER A 2 26.85 5.84 -7.72
CA SER A 2 26.99 4.37 -7.87
C SER A 2 26.00 3.75 -6.88
N ILE A 3 24.75 3.59 -7.34
CA ILE A 3 23.72 2.90 -6.55
C ILE A 3 24.17 1.44 -6.39
N SER A 4 24.38 1.03 -5.15
CA SER A 4 24.72 -0.34 -4.79
C SER A 4 23.47 -1.13 -4.44
N LEU A 5 22.97 -1.90 -5.39
CA LEU A 5 21.78 -2.76 -5.18
C LEU A 5 21.78 -3.57 -3.87
N PRO A 6 22.93 -4.18 -3.44
CA PRO A 6 22.98 -4.92 -2.18
C PRO A 6 22.72 -4.04 -0.95
N TYR A 7 23.15 -2.79 -0.94
CA TYR A 7 22.91 -1.87 0.18
C TYR A 7 21.46 -1.38 0.19
N ALA A 8 20.88 -1.03 -0.96
CA ALA A 8 19.45 -0.71 -1.06
C ALA A 8 18.57 -1.88 -0.60
N LEU A 9 18.92 -3.12 -0.96
CA LEU A 9 18.24 -4.32 -0.47
C LEU A 9 18.42 -4.53 1.05
N ALA A 10 19.55 -4.15 1.62
CA ALA A 10 19.76 -4.22 3.06
C ALA A 10 18.81 -3.26 3.81
N VAL A 11 18.63 -2.05 3.30
CA VAL A 11 17.66 -1.06 3.82
C VAL A 11 16.23 -1.62 3.72
N TRP A 12 15.85 -2.14 2.57
CA TRP A 12 14.54 -2.77 2.37
C TRP A 12 14.30 -3.94 3.35
N ARG A 13 15.28 -4.85 3.49
CA ARG A 13 15.18 -6.00 4.42
C ARG A 13 15.04 -5.56 5.88
N ARG A 14 15.72 -4.49 6.27
CA ARG A 14 15.55 -3.90 7.60
C ARG A 14 14.13 -3.41 7.80
N ASN A 15 13.58 -2.64 6.87
CA ASN A 15 12.21 -2.14 6.93
C ASN A 15 11.19 -3.29 6.97
N ALA A 16 11.40 -4.33 6.17
CA ALA A 16 10.58 -5.55 6.19
C ALA A 16 10.65 -6.27 7.54
N ALA A 17 11.82 -6.36 8.16
CA ALA A 17 11.99 -6.98 9.48
C ALA A 17 11.28 -6.18 10.58
N MET A 18 11.36 -4.84 10.54
CA MET A 18 10.63 -3.97 11.47
C MET A 18 9.12 -4.11 11.30
N TYR A 19 8.64 -4.10 10.05
CA TYR A 19 7.23 -4.32 9.74
C TYR A 19 6.73 -5.69 10.22
N LYS A 20 7.51 -6.74 10.01
CA LYS A 20 7.18 -8.09 10.48
C LYS A 20 7.04 -8.17 12.01
N LYS A 21 7.76 -7.34 12.75
CA LYS A 21 7.67 -7.26 14.21
C LYS A 21 6.37 -6.59 14.69
N THR A 22 5.87 -5.63 13.90
CA THR A 22 4.66 -4.84 14.21
C THR A 22 3.47 -5.19 13.31
N TRP A 23 3.53 -6.28 12.54
CA TRP A 23 2.55 -6.62 11.49
C TRP A 23 1.10 -6.66 11.99
N LYS A 24 0.88 -7.16 13.21
CA LYS A 24 -0.47 -7.28 13.79
C LYS A 24 -1.16 -5.93 13.94
N TRP A 25 -0.42 -4.90 14.37
CA TRP A 25 -0.93 -3.55 14.54
C TRP A 25 -1.08 -2.79 13.23
N ASN A 26 -0.30 -3.15 12.22
CA ASN A 26 -0.33 -2.51 10.91
C ASN A 26 -1.36 -3.13 9.95
N ILE A 27 -1.54 -4.46 9.98
CA ILE A 27 -2.49 -5.16 9.09
C ILE A 27 -3.94 -4.96 9.55
N LEU A 28 -4.19 -4.92 10.84
CA LEU A 28 -5.55 -4.81 11.38
C LEU A 28 -6.30 -3.56 10.82
N PRO A 29 -5.77 -2.34 10.91
CA PRO A 29 -6.39 -1.18 10.30
C PRO A 29 -6.57 -1.32 8.80
N ASN A 30 -5.55 -1.84 8.10
CA ASN A 30 -5.58 -2.01 6.64
C ASN A 30 -6.66 -2.97 6.15
N PHE A 31 -7.08 -3.92 6.98
CA PHE A 31 -8.15 -4.84 6.66
C PHE A 31 -9.52 -4.25 7.01
N PHE A 32 -9.63 -3.54 8.12
CA PHE A 32 -10.89 -2.95 8.55
C PHE A 32 -11.28 -1.71 7.73
N GLU A 33 -10.33 -0.88 7.33
CA GLU A 33 -10.57 0.33 6.54
C GLU A 33 -11.36 0.04 5.25
N PRO A 34 -10.94 -0.92 4.37
CA PRO A 34 -11.72 -1.31 3.20
C PRO A 34 -13.13 -1.78 3.52
N VAL A 35 -13.28 -2.58 4.56
CA VAL A 35 -14.59 -3.13 4.96
C VAL A 35 -15.54 -2.01 5.36
N PHE A 36 -15.10 -1.11 6.24
CA PHE A 36 -15.91 0.02 6.67
C PHE A 36 -16.22 0.98 5.52
N TYR A 37 -15.27 1.19 4.63
CA TYR A 37 -15.45 2.05 3.46
C TYR A 37 -16.50 1.49 2.50
N LEU A 38 -16.41 0.22 2.15
CA LEU A 38 -17.41 -0.47 1.31
C LEU A 38 -18.80 -0.50 1.96
N PHE A 39 -18.84 -0.73 3.27
CA PHE A 39 -20.08 -0.74 4.01
C PHE A 39 -20.74 0.64 4.02
N SER A 40 -19.97 1.69 4.27
CA SER A 40 -20.44 3.08 4.29
C SER A 40 -20.92 3.53 2.91
N ILE A 41 -20.19 3.24 1.85
CA ILE A 41 -20.61 3.57 0.48
C ILE A 41 -21.80 2.71 0.05
N GLY A 42 -21.79 1.40 0.37
CA GLY A 42 -22.88 0.50 0.01
C GLY A 42 -24.21 0.89 0.64
N LEU A 43 -24.22 1.23 1.93
CA LEU A 43 -25.41 1.68 2.62
C LEU A 43 -25.77 3.15 2.33
N GLY A 44 -24.76 4.01 2.17
CA GLY A 44 -24.98 5.43 1.89
C GLY A 44 -25.39 5.67 0.45
N VAL A 45 -24.46 5.56 -0.46
CA VAL A 45 -24.65 5.91 -1.89
C VAL A 45 -25.33 4.77 -2.65
N GLY A 46 -25.00 3.52 -2.37
CA GLY A 46 -25.59 2.35 -3.03
C GLY A 46 -27.09 2.16 -2.76
N ALA A 47 -27.61 2.74 -1.67
CA ALA A 47 -29.06 2.77 -1.41
C ALA A 47 -29.82 3.72 -2.37
N TYR A 48 -29.13 4.74 -2.91
CA TYR A 48 -29.71 5.71 -3.85
C TYR A 48 -29.40 5.37 -5.32
N ILE A 49 -28.26 4.74 -5.57
CA ILE A 49 -27.80 4.36 -6.90
C ILE A 49 -27.58 2.85 -6.92
N SER A 50 -28.58 2.12 -7.41
CA SER A 50 -28.54 0.65 -7.48
C SER A 50 -27.67 0.14 -8.61
N GLU A 51 -27.69 0.80 -9.78
CA GLU A 51 -26.97 0.37 -10.98
C GLU A 51 -26.29 1.54 -11.70
N MET A 52 -25.08 1.30 -12.22
CA MET A 52 -24.34 2.22 -13.05
C MET A 52 -23.65 1.46 -14.17
N GLY A 53 -23.99 1.80 -15.45
CA GLY A 53 -23.42 1.13 -16.61
C GLY A 53 -23.72 -0.36 -16.74
N GLY A 54 -24.88 -0.83 -16.20
CA GLY A 54 -25.29 -2.24 -16.25
C GLY A 54 -24.63 -3.14 -15.19
N THR A 55 -23.90 -2.54 -14.23
CA THR A 55 -23.30 -3.22 -13.07
C THR A 55 -23.72 -2.56 -11.77
N SER A 56 -23.63 -3.29 -10.67
CA SER A 56 -23.83 -2.72 -9.33
C SER A 56 -22.87 -1.54 -9.12
N TYR A 57 -23.36 -0.46 -8.50
CA TYR A 57 -22.55 0.72 -8.19
C TYR A 57 -21.26 0.38 -7.47
N LEU A 58 -21.29 -0.53 -6.50
CA LEU A 58 -20.11 -1.01 -5.77
C LEU A 58 -19.09 -1.70 -6.67
N ALA A 59 -19.56 -2.53 -7.62
CA ALA A 59 -18.66 -3.21 -8.56
C ALA A 59 -18.01 -2.21 -9.53
N PHE A 60 -18.71 -1.12 -9.87
CA PHE A 60 -18.17 -0.07 -10.74
C PHE A 60 -17.05 0.72 -10.07
N ILE A 61 -17.20 1.10 -8.80
CA ILE A 61 -16.19 1.89 -8.08
C ILE A 61 -15.06 1.04 -7.48
N ALA A 62 -15.25 -0.26 -7.32
CA ALA A 62 -14.32 -1.16 -6.66
C ALA A 62 -12.87 -1.07 -7.17
N PRO A 63 -12.58 -1.06 -8.50
CA PRO A 63 -11.21 -0.92 -9.01
C PRO A 63 -10.55 0.41 -8.59
N GLY A 64 -11.32 1.51 -8.63
CA GLY A 64 -10.83 2.82 -8.20
C GLY A 64 -10.45 2.84 -6.72
N LEU A 65 -11.21 2.16 -5.88
CA LEU A 65 -10.93 2.07 -4.44
C LEU A 65 -9.65 1.30 -4.14
N VAL A 66 -9.34 0.25 -4.91
CA VAL A 66 -8.08 -0.49 -4.79
C VAL A 66 -6.90 0.42 -5.13
N CYS A 67 -7.00 1.22 -6.21
CA CYS A 67 -5.96 2.17 -6.59
C CYS A 67 -5.75 3.24 -5.50
N VAL A 68 -6.83 3.80 -4.96
CA VAL A 68 -6.76 4.78 -3.85
C VAL A 68 -6.11 4.18 -2.62
N ALA A 69 -6.45 2.95 -2.25
CA ALA A 69 -5.84 2.25 -1.12
C ALA A 69 -4.33 2.02 -1.32
N ALA A 70 -3.92 1.61 -2.52
CA ALA A 70 -2.52 1.43 -2.87
C ALA A 70 -1.74 2.76 -2.79
N MET A 71 -2.30 3.83 -3.36
CA MET A 71 -1.73 5.17 -3.30
C MET A 71 -1.60 5.69 -1.86
N ASN A 72 -2.62 5.50 -1.04
CA ASN A 72 -2.58 5.88 0.37
C ASN A 72 -1.47 5.12 1.12
N GLY A 73 -1.32 3.82 0.86
CA GLY A 73 -0.26 3.00 1.45
C GLY A 73 1.14 3.54 1.15
N ALA A 74 1.41 3.90 -0.10
CA ALA A 74 2.67 4.51 -0.52
C ALA A 74 2.86 5.90 0.10
N SER A 75 1.83 6.75 0.04
CA SER A 75 1.88 8.12 0.55
C SER A 75 2.14 8.19 2.05
N PHE A 76 1.49 7.33 2.83
CA PHE A 76 1.74 7.23 4.28
C PHE A 76 3.18 6.83 4.58
N GLU A 77 3.74 5.88 3.82
CA GLU A 77 5.11 5.45 4.02
C GLU A 77 6.10 6.56 3.71
N VAL A 78 5.96 7.19 2.55
CA VAL A 78 6.90 8.22 2.08
C VAL A 78 6.80 9.51 2.93
N THR A 79 5.61 9.90 3.34
CA THR A 79 5.41 11.16 4.06
C THR A 79 5.64 11.02 5.55
N TYR A 80 4.90 10.12 6.21
CA TYR A 80 4.90 10.04 7.66
C TYR A 80 6.04 9.17 8.21
N ASN A 81 6.19 7.96 7.69
CA ASN A 81 7.16 7.02 8.25
C ASN A 81 8.60 7.44 7.96
N ILE A 82 8.89 7.97 6.76
CA ILE A 82 10.22 8.52 6.44
C ILE A 82 10.52 9.71 7.35
N TYR A 83 9.56 10.62 7.55
CA TYR A 83 9.73 11.76 8.44
C TYR A 83 10.02 11.33 9.88
N VAL A 84 9.30 10.36 10.42
CA VAL A 84 9.54 9.83 11.77
C VAL A 84 10.94 9.22 11.90
N ARG A 85 11.37 8.43 10.91
CA ARG A 85 12.73 7.83 10.89
C ARG A 85 13.82 8.88 10.76
N LEU A 86 13.57 9.95 10.02
CA LEU A 86 14.54 11.03 9.81
C LEU A 86 14.71 11.88 11.06
N VAL A 87 13.59 12.35 11.64
CA VAL A 87 13.61 13.39 12.69
C VAL A 87 13.65 12.78 14.08
N PHE A 88 12.79 11.79 14.36
CA PHE A 88 12.64 11.26 15.74
C PHE A 88 13.55 10.07 16.01
N GLU A 89 13.62 9.10 15.11
CA GLU A 89 14.42 7.91 15.33
C GLU A 89 15.89 8.07 14.96
N LYS A 90 16.25 9.12 14.17
CA LYS A 90 17.59 9.37 13.65
C LYS A 90 18.22 8.13 13.00
N THR A 91 17.35 7.33 12.40
CA THR A 91 17.71 6.03 11.82
C THR A 91 18.69 6.19 10.66
N TYR A 92 18.52 7.24 9.87
CA TYR A 92 19.38 7.51 8.71
C TYR A 92 20.77 7.99 9.14
N ASP A 93 20.86 8.76 10.23
CA ASP A 93 22.15 9.15 10.80
C ASP A 93 22.96 7.89 11.19
N ALA A 94 22.30 6.91 11.81
CA ALA A 94 22.93 5.64 12.17
C ALA A 94 23.32 4.80 10.95
N MET A 95 22.53 4.83 9.85
CA MET A 95 22.87 4.12 8.61
C MET A 95 24.07 4.75 7.91
N LEU A 96 24.19 6.07 7.90
CA LEU A 96 25.27 6.81 7.27
C LEU A 96 26.62 6.69 8.02
N THR A 97 26.63 6.09 9.20
CA THR A 97 27.90 5.68 9.86
C THR A 97 28.48 4.39 9.27
N THR A 98 27.73 3.70 8.43
CA THR A 98 28.16 2.50 7.69
C THR A 98 28.54 2.91 6.26
N PRO A 99 29.14 2.02 5.43
CA PRO A 99 29.48 2.34 4.05
C PRO A 99 28.27 2.43 3.10
N ILE A 100 27.11 2.82 3.60
CA ILE A 100 25.88 3.02 2.84
C ILE A 100 25.78 4.48 2.42
N GLU A 101 25.60 4.73 1.13
CA GLU A 101 25.42 6.07 0.60
C GLU A 101 23.95 6.53 0.73
N PRO A 102 23.69 7.85 0.80
CA PRO A 102 22.30 8.38 0.86
C PRO A 102 21.43 7.90 -0.30
N ASP A 103 22.02 7.72 -1.49
CA ASP A 103 21.32 7.22 -2.68
C ASP A 103 20.82 5.78 -2.49
N ASP A 104 21.59 4.93 -1.80
CA ASP A 104 21.20 3.55 -1.49
C ASP A 104 20.04 3.51 -0.50
N VAL A 105 20.07 4.42 0.49
CA VAL A 105 18.97 4.57 1.45
C VAL A 105 17.68 4.98 0.73
N LEU A 106 17.77 5.98 -0.15
CA LEU A 106 16.61 6.47 -0.92
C LEU A 106 15.98 5.36 -1.76
N VAL A 107 16.79 4.62 -2.51
CA VAL A 107 16.31 3.50 -3.34
C VAL A 107 15.68 2.41 -2.47
N GLY A 108 16.28 2.08 -1.33
CA GLY A 108 15.74 1.11 -0.38
C GLY A 108 14.38 1.53 0.19
N GLU A 109 14.20 2.81 0.49
CA GLU A 109 12.92 3.36 0.98
C GLU A 109 11.85 3.38 -0.13
N ILE A 110 12.20 3.71 -1.37
CA ILE A 110 11.28 3.63 -2.51
C ILE A 110 10.81 2.18 -2.72
N LEU A 111 11.73 1.21 -2.72
CA LEU A 111 11.37 -0.22 -2.82
C LEU A 111 10.44 -0.66 -1.68
N TRP A 112 10.66 -0.11 -0.49
CA TRP A 112 9.79 -0.38 0.64
C TRP A 112 8.40 0.24 0.47
N ALA A 113 8.30 1.49 -0.01
CA ALA A 113 7.04 2.17 -0.28
C ALA A 113 6.20 1.40 -1.33
N VAL A 114 6.83 0.92 -2.41
CA VAL A 114 6.18 0.05 -3.41
C VAL A 114 5.65 -1.24 -2.76
N THR A 115 6.44 -1.88 -1.90
CA THR A 115 6.00 -3.08 -1.18
C THR A 115 4.78 -2.79 -0.30
N ARG A 116 4.77 -1.66 0.38
CA ARG A 116 3.64 -1.21 1.21
C ARG A 116 2.40 -0.95 0.36
N SER A 117 2.53 -0.27 -0.76
CA SER A 117 1.45 -0.05 -1.72
C SER A 117 0.81 -1.37 -2.18
N CYS A 118 1.64 -2.35 -2.53
CA CYS A 118 1.16 -3.69 -2.89
C CYS A 118 0.43 -4.40 -1.74
N VAL A 119 0.90 -4.26 -0.50
CA VAL A 119 0.22 -4.85 0.67
C VAL A 119 -1.14 -4.21 0.89
N TYR A 120 -1.25 -2.87 0.86
CA TYR A 120 -2.52 -2.17 1.05
C TYR A 120 -3.52 -2.47 -0.06
N GLY A 121 -3.09 -2.32 -1.33
CA GLY A 121 -3.93 -2.64 -2.48
C GLY A 121 -4.35 -4.11 -2.50
N GLY A 122 -3.43 -5.02 -2.16
CA GLY A 122 -3.70 -6.45 -2.06
C GLY A 122 -4.71 -6.80 -0.96
N CYS A 123 -4.60 -6.19 0.22
CA CYS A 123 -5.59 -6.37 1.30
C CYS A 123 -6.98 -5.90 0.85
N PHE A 124 -7.06 -4.71 0.23
CA PHE A 124 -8.32 -4.20 -0.29
C PHE A 124 -8.91 -5.13 -1.36
N PHE A 125 -8.07 -5.60 -2.27
CA PHE A 125 -8.47 -6.52 -3.32
C PHE A 125 -9.03 -7.85 -2.77
N VAL A 126 -8.39 -8.43 -1.74
CA VAL A 126 -8.88 -9.64 -1.06
C VAL A 126 -10.27 -9.40 -0.44
N VAL A 127 -10.47 -8.24 0.17
CA VAL A 127 -11.79 -7.87 0.72
C VAL A 127 -12.84 -7.80 -0.39
N LEU A 128 -12.54 -7.17 -1.54
CA LEU A 128 -13.46 -7.12 -2.68
C LEU A 128 -13.80 -8.52 -3.22
N MET A 129 -12.83 -9.44 -3.26
CA MET A 129 -13.08 -10.82 -3.65
C MET A 129 -14.04 -11.53 -2.67
N LEU A 130 -13.87 -11.32 -1.37
CA LEU A 130 -14.74 -11.90 -0.34
C LEU A 130 -16.19 -11.38 -0.47
N PHE A 131 -16.37 -10.13 -0.89
CA PHE A 131 -17.70 -9.53 -1.17
C PHE A 131 -18.27 -9.92 -2.54
N GLY A 132 -17.52 -10.67 -3.37
CA GLY A 132 -17.97 -11.09 -4.70
C GLY A 132 -18.12 -9.94 -5.71
N LEU A 133 -17.46 -8.81 -5.47
CA LEU A 133 -17.56 -7.59 -6.27
C LEU A 133 -16.62 -7.57 -7.49
N THR A 134 -15.72 -8.55 -7.62
CA THR A 134 -14.77 -8.63 -8.73
C THR A 134 -15.01 -9.88 -9.57
N PRO A 135 -15.37 -9.75 -10.86
CA PRO A 135 -15.27 -10.87 -11.79
C PRO A 135 -13.81 -11.23 -12.03
N LEU A 136 -13.48 -12.50 -11.89
CA LEU A 136 -12.11 -13.06 -11.98
C LEU A 136 -11.24 -12.55 -13.17
N PRO A 137 -11.75 -12.32 -14.40
CA PRO A 137 -10.91 -11.90 -15.52
C PRO A 137 -10.43 -10.44 -15.45
N SER A 138 -11.17 -9.55 -14.79
CA SER A 138 -10.75 -8.14 -14.59
C SER A 138 -9.79 -7.96 -13.41
N SER A 139 -9.63 -8.97 -12.56
CA SER A 139 -8.78 -8.92 -11.37
C SER A 139 -7.29 -8.87 -11.69
N LEU A 140 -6.85 -9.47 -12.79
CA LEU A 140 -5.45 -9.43 -13.22
C LEU A 140 -4.99 -8.04 -13.66
N SER A 141 -5.90 -7.24 -14.26
CA SER A 141 -5.59 -5.86 -14.64
C SER A 141 -5.39 -4.95 -13.43
N VAL A 142 -6.07 -5.22 -12.31
CA VAL A 142 -5.93 -4.46 -11.05
C VAL A 142 -4.56 -4.68 -10.43
N ILE A 143 -4.02 -5.91 -10.47
CA ILE A 143 -2.66 -6.21 -9.98
C ILE A 143 -1.62 -5.41 -10.78
N PHE A 144 -1.82 -5.32 -12.10
CA PHE A 144 -0.94 -4.54 -12.97
C PHE A 144 -1.00 -3.04 -12.66
N VAL A 145 -2.19 -2.49 -12.41
CA VAL A 145 -2.37 -1.08 -12.03
C VAL A 145 -1.75 -0.79 -10.67
N ILE A 146 -1.89 -1.69 -9.69
CA ILE A 146 -1.25 -1.54 -8.36
C ILE A 146 0.27 -1.47 -8.51
N SER A 147 0.86 -2.28 -9.39
CA SER A 147 2.31 -2.27 -9.63
C SER A 147 2.81 -1.02 -10.34
N MET A 148 1.92 -0.29 -11.04
CA MET A 148 2.26 0.94 -11.77
C MET A 148 2.05 2.22 -10.95
N THR A 149 1.18 2.18 -9.93
CA THR A 149 0.83 3.36 -9.10
C THR A 149 1.64 3.44 -7.81
N GLY A 150 2.36 2.39 -7.43
CA GLY A 150 3.32 2.37 -6.31
C GLY A 150 4.71 2.68 -6.78
#